data_63b8102d0c9fb649206441887006a146
#
_entry.id   63b8102d0c9fb649206441887006a146
#
_cell.length_a   1.000
_cell.length_b   1.000
_cell.length_c   1.000
_cell.angle_alpha   90.00
_cell.angle_beta   90.00
_cell.angle_gamma   90.00
#
_symmetry.space_group_name_H-M   'P 1'
#
loop_
_entity.id
_entity.type
_entity.pdbx_description
1 polymer ?
#
loop_
_entity_poly.entity_id
_entity_poly.type
_entity_poly.pdbx_seq_one_letter_code
_entity_poly.pdbx_strand_id
1 'polypeptide(L)'
;MKRTEMSYMVATIVSLAAMSGLVIQPFPLMAQQQQQTAAAAAAPITNPACGEVVQGNVNLTANLNCNGDGLIVGADNTVINLNGYTITGPGQQSSKVGVVVPNNDNVMLTGPGAIKGFQAGVLATGSNNVQIKSIILTGNEIAVFMTGSSNTQVQENIIKNNNLGIASHSSKGASIMSNLINSNVLAGVTLVNTHKAIIAANNIEGGQNGLFLDAQSSDNTINMNNVMHNVIDVNNANGLAPNINTNSFADNNCLVSNPSGLCIGR
;
A
#
# COMPACT_ATOMS: atom_id res chain seq x y z
N MET A 1 19.96 -15.09 8.04
CA MET A 1 19.42 -14.02 8.92
C MET A 1 19.14 -14.61 10.29
N LYS A 2 19.61 -14.00 11.37
CA LYS A 2 19.33 -14.49 12.73
C LYS A 2 17.87 -14.19 13.07
N ARG A 3 17.21 -15.05 13.85
CA ARG A 3 15.82 -14.89 14.32
C ARG A 3 15.50 -13.48 14.86
N THR A 4 16.49 -12.81 15.40
CA THR A 4 16.44 -11.45 15.92
C THR A 4 16.19 -10.39 14.85
N GLU A 5 16.79 -10.50 13.65
CA GLU A 5 16.63 -9.50 12.58
C GLU A 5 15.25 -9.57 11.92
N MET A 6 14.66 -10.78 11.85
CA MET A 6 13.32 -10.99 11.34
C MET A 6 12.25 -10.45 12.29
N SER A 7 12.53 -10.55 13.62
CA SER A 7 11.67 -9.96 14.67
C SER A 7 11.68 -8.43 14.61
N TYR A 8 12.82 -7.82 14.26
CA TYR A 8 12.91 -6.37 14.09
C TYR A 8 12.11 -5.86 12.89
N MET A 9 12.07 -6.61 11.79
CA MET A 9 11.32 -6.20 10.60
C MET A 9 9.80 -6.23 10.85
N VAL A 10 9.30 -7.27 11.49
CA VAL A 10 7.88 -7.36 11.91
C VAL A 10 7.57 -6.30 12.96
N ALA A 11 8.48 -6.09 13.90
CA ALA A 11 8.35 -5.03 14.91
C ALA A 11 8.34 -3.63 14.27
N THR A 12 9.12 -3.40 13.20
CA THR A 12 9.13 -2.11 12.50
C THR A 12 7.80 -1.82 11.83
N ILE A 13 7.15 -2.81 11.23
CA ILE A 13 5.83 -2.62 10.59
C ILE A 13 4.73 -2.45 11.64
N VAL A 14 4.76 -3.27 12.70
CA VAL A 14 3.82 -3.17 13.82
C VAL A 14 4.06 -1.89 14.62
N SER A 15 5.34 -1.50 14.83
CA SER A 15 5.66 -0.27 15.53
C SER A 15 5.43 0.97 14.68
N LEU A 16 5.50 0.88 13.33
CA LEU A 16 5.10 1.99 12.48
C LEU A 16 3.59 2.25 12.57
N ALA A 17 2.77 1.20 12.66
CA ALA A 17 1.35 1.33 12.95
C ALA A 17 1.09 1.89 14.37
N ALA A 18 1.97 1.56 15.33
CA ALA A 18 1.87 2.02 16.71
C ALA A 18 2.59 3.35 16.98
N MET A 19 3.75 3.59 16.31
CA MET A 19 4.54 4.82 16.49
C MET A 19 4.09 5.95 15.58
N SER A 20 3.31 5.67 14.54
CA SER A 20 2.87 6.74 13.64
C SER A 20 2.06 7.81 14.36
N GLY A 21 1.77 7.62 15.67
CA GLY A 21 0.95 8.59 16.39
C GLY A 21 -0.31 8.95 15.59
N LEU A 22 -0.66 8.13 14.60
CA LEU A 22 -1.92 8.21 13.90
C LEU A 22 -3.01 7.74 14.88
N VAL A 23 -3.07 8.43 16.01
CA VAL A 23 -4.30 8.59 16.74
C VAL A 23 -5.16 9.36 15.78
N ILE A 24 -5.82 8.63 14.89
CA ILE A 24 -7.02 9.15 14.25
C ILE A 24 -7.91 9.45 15.44
N GLN A 25 -7.87 10.72 15.86
CA GLN A 25 -8.85 11.21 16.84
C GLN A 25 -10.18 10.83 16.22
N PRO A 26 -11.07 10.11 16.93
CA PRO A 26 -12.39 9.89 16.40
C PRO A 26 -12.95 11.28 16.10
N PHE A 27 -13.12 11.56 14.82
CA PHE A 27 -13.84 12.77 14.42
C PHE A 27 -15.18 12.72 15.16
N PRO A 28 -15.61 13.79 15.84
CA PRO A 28 -16.91 13.80 16.49
C PRO A 28 -17.96 13.42 15.45
N LEU A 29 -18.67 12.33 15.71
CA LEU A 29 -19.82 11.90 14.92
C LEU A 29 -20.84 13.04 14.97
N MET A 30 -20.79 13.94 14.00
CA MET A 30 -21.90 14.82 13.67
C MET A 30 -22.91 13.94 12.94
N ALA A 31 -23.89 13.43 13.67
CA ALA A 31 -25.07 12.82 13.10
C ALA A 31 -25.81 13.88 12.30
N GLN A 32 -25.50 13.99 11.01
CA GLN A 32 -26.32 14.74 10.07
C GLN A 32 -27.31 13.80 9.41
N GLN A 33 -28.59 14.04 9.65
CA GLN A 33 -29.72 13.40 8.98
C GLN A 33 -29.54 13.55 7.45
N GLN A 34 -29.35 12.41 6.76
CA GLN A 34 -29.34 12.37 5.30
C GLN A 34 -30.76 12.59 4.78
N GLN A 35 -31.05 13.78 4.34
CA GLN A 35 -32.08 14.03 3.36
C GLN A 35 -31.51 13.67 1.98
N GLN A 36 -31.90 12.54 1.46
CA GLN A 36 -31.51 12.02 0.15
C GLN A 36 -32.24 12.82 -0.95
N THR A 37 -31.73 13.99 -1.26
CA THR A 37 -32.04 14.66 -2.52
C THR A 37 -31.06 14.12 -3.56
N ALA A 38 -31.55 13.69 -4.72
CA ALA A 38 -30.68 13.31 -5.84
C ALA A 38 -29.75 14.49 -6.14
N ALA A 39 -28.51 14.39 -5.66
CA ALA A 39 -27.52 15.42 -5.82
C ALA A 39 -27.13 15.48 -7.30
N ALA A 40 -27.33 16.63 -7.93
CA ALA A 40 -26.64 16.95 -9.17
C ALA A 40 -25.12 16.66 -8.94
N ALA A 41 -24.48 15.98 -9.89
CA ALA A 41 -23.07 15.65 -9.77
C ALA A 41 -22.30 16.94 -9.44
N ALA A 42 -21.67 16.96 -8.27
CA ALA A 42 -20.88 18.13 -7.86
C ALA A 42 -19.78 18.39 -8.90
N ALA A 43 -19.54 19.65 -9.21
CA ALA A 43 -18.44 20.02 -10.11
C ALA A 43 -17.12 19.44 -9.58
N PRO A 44 -16.24 18.95 -10.47
CA PRO A 44 -14.96 18.38 -10.04
C PRO A 44 -14.16 19.41 -9.21
N ILE A 45 -13.59 18.94 -8.08
CA ILE A 45 -12.63 19.76 -7.33
C ILE A 45 -11.36 19.86 -8.18
N THR A 46 -10.98 21.06 -8.54
CA THR A 46 -9.74 21.32 -9.26
C THR A 46 -8.75 22.01 -8.35
N ASN A 47 -7.51 21.49 -8.34
CA ASN A 47 -6.39 22.05 -7.58
C ASN A 47 -6.65 22.18 -6.07
N PRO A 48 -6.92 21.06 -5.36
CA PRO A 48 -7.11 21.08 -3.91
C PRO A 48 -5.84 21.55 -3.20
N ALA A 49 -5.98 22.10 -1.99
CA ALA A 49 -4.86 22.48 -1.15
C ALA A 49 -4.31 21.27 -0.36
N CYS A 50 -3.06 21.37 0.11
CA CYS A 50 -2.50 20.39 1.03
C CYS A 50 -3.31 20.30 2.32
N GLY A 51 -3.61 19.08 2.78
CA GLY A 51 -4.43 18.80 3.95
C GLY A 51 -5.93 18.97 3.72
N GLU A 52 -6.35 19.26 2.50
CA GLU A 52 -7.78 19.41 2.18
C GLU A 52 -8.51 18.07 2.24
N VAL A 53 -9.71 18.12 2.81
CA VAL A 53 -10.66 16.99 2.80
C VAL A 53 -11.43 17.04 1.49
N VAL A 54 -11.22 16.03 0.65
CA VAL A 54 -11.75 16.00 -0.72
C VAL A 54 -12.80 14.91 -0.89
N GLN A 55 -13.74 15.13 -1.80
CA GLN A 55 -14.81 14.19 -2.12
C GLN A 55 -15.23 14.31 -3.60
N GLY A 56 -15.87 13.27 -4.11
CA GLY A 56 -16.32 13.21 -5.51
C GLY A 56 -15.14 13.14 -6.48
N ASN A 57 -15.19 13.89 -7.58
CA ASN A 57 -14.15 13.92 -8.59
C ASN A 57 -13.13 15.02 -8.30
N VAL A 58 -11.88 14.64 -8.10
CA VAL A 58 -10.75 15.52 -7.77
C VAL A 58 -9.72 15.43 -8.88
N ASN A 59 -9.39 16.54 -9.51
CA ASN A 59 -8.38 16.58 -10.56
C ASN A 59 -7.27 17.56 -10.17
N LEU A 60 -6.04 17.09 -10.10
CA LEU A 60 -4.90 17.99 -9.94
C LEU A 60 -4.68 18.77 -11.24
N THR A 61 -4.38 20.05 -11.11
CA THR A 61 -4.00 20.94 -12.21
C THR A 61 -2.64 21.60 -11.97
N ALA A 62 -2.01 21.31 -10.82
CA ALA A 62 -0.67 21.73 -10.45
C ALA A 62 -0.06 20.77 -9.44
N ASN A 63 1.26 20.83 -9.26
CA ASN A 63 1.95 20.10 -8.20
C ASN A 63 1.54 20.62 -6.81
N LEU A 64 1.38 19.71 -5.86
CA LEU A 64 1.20 20.04 -4.45
C LEU A 64 2.52 19.85 -3.71
N ASN A 65 3.00 20.90 -3.07
CA ASN A 65 4.17 20.86 -2.20
C ASN A 65 3.70 21.08 -0.75
N CYS A 66 3.65 20.00 0.03
CA CYS A 66 2.98 19.98 1.31
C CYS A 66 3.97 19.97 2.47
N ASN A 67 3.78 20.85 3.45
CA ASN A 67 4.49 20.78 4.75
C ASN A 67 3.74 19.89 5.77
N GLY A 68 2.53 19.46 5.43
CA GLY A 68 1.65 18.57 6.18
C GLY A 68 1.25 17.37 5.35
N ASP A 69 0.07 16.84 5.62
CA ASP A 69 -0.54 15.81 4.79
C ASP A 69 -0.92 16.37 3.40
N GLY A 70 -0.96 15.49 2.41
CA GLY A 70 -1.37 15.86 1.06
C GLY A 70 -2.88 16.01 0.95
N LEU A 71 -3.60 14.95 0.63
CA LEU A 71 -5.07 14.96 0.51
C LEU A 71 -5.71 13.99 1.50
N ILE A 72 -6.89 14.32 1.99
CA ILE A 72 -7.67 13.46 2.89
C ILE A 72 -9.00 13.16 2.21
N VAL A 73 -9.29 11.89 1.98
CA VAL A 73 -10.58 11.47 1.42
C VAL A 73 -11.67 11.63 2.49
N GLY A 74 -12.72 12.35 2.16
CA GLY A 74 -13.83 12.64 3.09
C GLY A 74 -15.13 11.92 2.78
N ALA A 75 -15.22 11.19 1.67
CA ALA A 75 -16.44 10.48 1.30
C ALA A 75 -16.16 9.25 0.43
N ASP A 76 -17.08 8.30 0.46
CA ASP A 76 -17.10 7.16 -0.46
C ASP A 76 -17.20 7.60 -1.92
N ASN A 77 -16.80 6.71 -2.82
CA ASN A 77 -16.85 6.92 -4.27
C ASN A 77 -16.04 8.15 -4.74
N THR A 78 -15.02 8.55 -3.96
CA THR A 78 -14.11 9.63 -4.33
C THR A 78 -13.11 9.15 -5.37
N VAL A 79 -12.91 9.93 -6.43
CA VAL A 79 -11.92 9.69 -7.47
C VAL A 79 -10.90 10.82 -7.46
N ILE A 80 -9.62 10.48 -7.26
CA ILE A 80 -8.51 11.43 -7.31
C ILE A 80 -7.67 11.11 -8.54
N ASN A 81 -7.58 12.05 -9.47
CA ASN A 81 -6.74 11.97 -10.65
C ASN A 81 -5.55 12.91 -10.52
N LEU A 82 -4.34 12.36 -10.54
CA LEU A 82 -3.11 13.14 -10.44
C LEU A 82 -2.77 13.91 -11.73
N ASN A 83 -3.32 13.52 -12.89
CA ASN A 83 -3.15 14.23 -14.19
C ASN A 83 -1.69 14.59 -14.55
N GLY A 84 -0.73 13.76 -14.18
CA GLY A 84 0.69 14.03 -14.41
C GLY A 84 1.38 14.85 -13.32
N TYR A 85 0.64 15.37 -12.35
CA TYR A 85 1.19 16.19 -11.28
C TYR A 85 1.71 15.34 -10.10
N THR A 86 2.48 15.98 -9.24
CA THR A 86 3.14 15.38 -8.10
C THR A 86 2.63 15.95 -6.79
N ILE A 87 2.37 15.08 -5.82
CA ILE A 87 2.18 15.45 -4.42
C ILE A 87 3.51 15.18 -3.69
N THR A 88 4.13 16.23 -3.17
CA THR A 88 5.42 16.16 -2.48
C THR A 88 5.24 16.50 -1.00
N GLY A 89 5.71 15.63 -0.12
CA GLY A 89 5.68 15.81 1.33
C GLY A 89 6.96 16.39 1.91
N PRO A 90 6.98 16.61 3.23
CA PRO A 90 8.11 17.22 3.94
C PRO A 90 9.26 16.26 4.25
N GLY A 91 9.19 15.02 3.79
CA GLY A 91 10.19 13.98 4.00
C GLY A 91 9.62 12.70 4.60
N GLN A 92 10.27 11.58 4.32
CA GLN A 92 9.82 10.25 4.77
C GLN A 92 9.77 10.07 6.31
N GLN A 93 10.53 10.87 7.05
CA GLN A 93 10.56 10.85 8.52
C GLN A 93 9.52 11.79 9.18
N SER A 94 8.60 12.34 8.42
CA SER A 94 7.75 13.47 8.83
C SER A 94 6.46 13.09 9.53
N SER A 95 6.12 11.84 9.72
CA SER A 95 4.78 11.36 10.14
C SER A 95 3.60 11.87 9.28
N LYS A 96 3.87 12.35 8.05
CA LYS A 96 2.87 12.89 7.13
C LYS A 96 2.54 11.91 6.01
N VAL A 97 1.32 12.02 5.48
CA VAL A 97 0.76 11.10 4.50
C VAL A 97 0.40 11.83 3.21
N GLY A 98 0.72 11.22 2.06
CA GLY A 98 0.41 11.84 0.76
C GLY A 98 -1.08 11.84 0.45
N VAL A 99 -1.72 10.68 0.54
CA VAL A 99 -3.19 10.54 0.41
C VAL A 99 -3.70 9.63 1.52
N VAL A 100 -4.60 10.15 2.33
CA VAL A 100 -5.25 9.39 3.41
C VAL A 100 -6.65 8.97 2.98
N VAL A 101 -6.97 7.67 3.11
CA VAL A 101 -8.30 7.10 2.84
C VAL A 101 -8.80 6.47 4.14
N PRO A 102 -9.50 7.23 5.00
CA PRO A 102 -9.94 6.79 6.31
C PRO A 102 -11.40 6.30 6.28
N ASN A 103 -11.63 5.00 6.40
CA ASN A 103 -12.99 4.39 6.46
C ASN A 103 -13.91 4.79 5.29
N ASN A 104 -13.33 5.05 4.11
CA ASN A 104 -14.10 5.38 2.92
C ASN A 104 -14.00 4.24 1.89
N ASP A 105 -15.10 3.90 1.27
CA ASP A 105 -15.24 2.81 0.32
C ASP A 105 -15.26 3.30 -1.13
N ASN A 106 -14.86 2.40 -2.05
CA ASN A 106 -14.87 2.66 -3.50
C ASN A 106 -14.05 3.89 -3.91
N VAL A 107 -12.93 4.13 -3.27
CA VAL A 107 -12.04 5.24 -3.59
C VAL A 107 -11.08 4.85 -4.70
N MET A 108 -10.90 5.72 -5.69
CA MET A 108 -9.93 5.53 -6.76
C MET A 108 -8.88 6.65 -6.76
N LEU A 109 -7.62 6.27 -6.70
CA LEU A 109 -6.47 7.14 -6.91
C LEU A 109 -5.77 6.71 -8.19
N THR A 110 -5.75 7.57 -9.19
CA THR A 110 -5.24 7.23 -10.52
C THR A 110 -4.23 8.24 -11.04
N GLY A 111 -3.30 7.71 -11.85
CA GLY A 111 -2.29 8.48 -12.57
C GLY A 111 -2.71 8.93 -13.98
N PRO A 112 -1.73 9.38 -14.77
CA PRO A 112 -0.33 9.46 -14.37
C PRO A 112 -0.05 10.50 -13.29
N GLY A 113 1.07 10.36 -12.58
CA GLY A 113 1.50 11.31 -11.55
C GLY A 113 2.38 10.65 -10.49
N ALA A 114 2.78 11.40 -9.47
CA ALA A 114 3.66 10.88 -8.45
C ALA A 114 3.27 11.32 -7.02
N ILE A 115 3.61 10.49 -6.03
CA ILE A 115 3.52 10.83 -4.61
C ILE A 115 4.87 10.50 -3.96
N LYS A 116 5.47 11.48 -3.30
CA LYS A 116 6.82 11.33 -2.76
C LYS A 116 7.07 12.10 -1.47
N GLY A 117 8.05 11.62 -0.67
CA GLY A 117 8.55 12.35 0.49
C GLY A 117 7.59 12.35 1.67
N PHE A 118 6.86 11.27 1.90
CA PHE A 118 5.94 11.08 3.04
C PHE A 118 6.34 9.89 3.89
N GLN A 119 5.82 9.80 5.12
CA GLN A 119 5.86 8.57 5.90
C GLN A 119 5.05 7.47 5.19
N ALA A 120 3.86 7.77 4.73
CA ALA A 120 3.14 6.89 3.82
C ALA A 120 2.73 7.69 2.56
N GLY A 121 3.05 7.17 1.38
CA GLY A 121 2.59 7.78 0.14
C GLY A 121 1.07 7.75 0.07
N VAL A 122 0.50 6.57 0.25
CA VAL A 122 -0.95 6.34 0.38
C VAL A 122 -1.21 5.51 1.63
N LEU A 123 -2.15 5.94 2.45
CA LEU A 123 -2.65 5.21 3.62
C LEU A 123 -4.13 4.91 3.46
N ALA A 124 -4.49 3.62 3.35
CA ALA A 124 -5.87 3.16 3.42
C ALA A 124 -6.10 2.49 4.79
N THR A 125 -7.04 2.99 5.57
CA THR A 125 -7.35 2.44 6.89
C THR A 125 -8.84 2.20 7.06
N GLY A 126 -9.23 0.96 7.42
CA GLY A 126 -10.62 0.58 7.61
C GLY A 126 -11.51 0.69 6.37
N SER A 127 -10.91 0.80 5.19
CA SER A 127 -11.57 1.08 3.91
C SER A 127 -11.79 -0.19 3.11
N ASN A 128 -12.77 -0.16 2.20
CA ASN A 128 -13.04 -1.28 1.31
C ASN A 128 -13.04 -0.82 -0.15
N ASN A 129 -12.50 -1.67 -1.03
CA ASN A 129 -12.45 -1.41 -2.47
C ASN A 129 -11.73 -0.12 -2.86
N VAL A 130 -10.55 0.13 -2.27
CA VAL A 130 -9.67 1.23 -2.66
C VAL A 130 -8.83 0.80 -3.86
N GLN A 131 -8.74 1.63 -4.89
CA GLN A 131 -7.95 1.36 -6.09
C GLN A 131 -6.82 2.39 -6.21
N ILE A 132 -5.59 1.91 -6.38
CA ILE A 132 -4.38 2.72 -6.56
C ILE A 132 -3.73 2.27 -7.87
N LYS A 133 -3.81 3.12 -8.90
CA LYS A 133 -3.45 2.68 -10.25
C LYS A 133 -2.60 3.70 -11.01
N SER A 134 -1.60 3.19 -11.75
CA SER A 134 -0.81 3.94 -12.74
C SER A 134 -0.10 5.18 -12.18
N ILE A 135 0.38 5.12 -10.92
CA ILE A 135 1.11 6.21 -10.25
C ILE A 135 2.54 5.81 -9.91
N ILE A 136 3.38 6.80 -9.66
CA ILE A 136 4.75 6.64 -9.16
C ILE A 136 4.76 6.95 -7.67
N LEU A 137 5.21 5.99 -6.86
CA LEU A 137 5.37 6.14 -5.42
C LEU A 137 6.86 6.01 -5.08
N THR A 138 7.49 7.10 -4.64
CA THR A 138 8.95 7.10 -4.48
C THR A 138 9.41 7.97 -3.30
N GLY A 139 10.50 7.55 -2.62
CA GLY A 139 11.08 8.33 -1.52
C GLY A 139 10.16 8.48 -0.31
N ASN A 140 9.24 7.53 -0.10
CA ASN A 140 8.41 7.47 1.10
C ASN A 140 8.98 6.44 2.08
N GLU A 141 8.62 6.53 3.35
CA GLU A 141 8.93 5.45 4.29
C GLU A 141 8.14 4.18 3.89
N ILE A 142 6.85 4.30 3.62
CA ILE A 142 6.02 3.25 3.03
C ILE A 142 5.32 3.84 1.80
N ALA A 143 5.44 3.20 0.64
CA ALA A 143 4.79 3.73 -0.55
C ALA A 143 3.25 3.59 -0.46
N VAL A 144 2.76 2.37 -0.19
CA VAL A 144 1.34 2.08 0.05
C VAL A 144 1.21 1.33 1.36
N PHE A 145 0.46 1.88 2.28
CA PHE A 145 0.13 1.22 3.55
C PHE A 145 -1.38 1.00 3.65
N MET A 146 -1.81 -0.25 3.77
CA MET A 146 -3.19 -0.62 4.01
C MET A 146 -3.29 -1.33 5.37
N THR A 147 -4.20 -0.89 6.21
CA THR A 147 -4.42 -1.48 7.53
C THR A 147 -5.91 -1.59 7.85
N GLY A 148 -6.34 -2.77 8.34
CA GLY A 148 -7.75 -3.05 8.61
C GLY A 148 -8.67 -2.89 7.40
N SER A 149 -8.10 -2.90 6.18
CA SER A 149 -8.80 -2.63 4.94
C SER A 149 -9.14 -3.92 4.19
N SER A 150 -10.11 -3.86 3.30
CA SER A 150 -10.48 -5.01 2.47
C SER A 150 -10.51 -4.66 0.98
N ASN A 151 -10.22 -5.66 0.15
CA ASN A 151 -10.32 -5.58 -1.31
C ASN A 151 -9.57 -4.38 -1.94
N THR A 152 -8.48 -3.93 -1.31
CA THR A 152 -7.64 -2.86 -1.87
C THR A 152 -6.88 -3.38 -3.08
N GLN A 153 -6.89 -2.62 -4.16
CA GLN A 153 -6.23 -2.95 -5.42
C GLN A 153 -5.06 -1.99 -5.66
N VAL A 154 -3.87 -2.55 -5.85
CA VAL A 154 -2.64 -1.80 -6.18
C VAL A 154 -2.13 -2.34 -7.50
N GLN A 155 -2.34 -1.58 -8.59
CA GLN A 155 -2.14 -2.11 -9.94
C GLN A 155 -1.37 -1.14 -10.84
N GLU A 156 -0.49 -1.69 -11.68
CA GLU A 156 0.21 -0.93 -12.72
C GLU A 156 0.99 0.30 -12.20
N ASN A 157 1.49 0.22 -10.95
CA ASN A 157 2.24 1.31 -10.33
C ASN A 157 3.76 1.10 -10.47
N ILE A 158 4.52 2.19 -10.38
CA ILE A 158 5.96 2.18 -10.20
C ILE A 158 6.26 2.56 -8.75
N ILE A 159 6.77 1.60 -7.98
CA ILE A 159 7.01 1.74 -6.54
C ILE A 159 8.50 1.57 -6.28
N LYS A 160 9.22 2.66 -6.03
CA LYS A 160 10.67 2.60 -5.96
C LYS A 160 11.29 3.53 -4.93
N ASN A 161 12.48 3.14 -4.45
CA ASN A 161 13.27 3.97 -3.53
C ASN A 161 12.51 4.35 -2.25
N ASN A 162 11.64 3.48 -1.76
CA ASN A 162 11.00 3.62 -0.46
C ASN A 162 11.71 2.70 0.56
N ASN A 163 11.42 2.84 1.83
CA ASN A 163 11.88 1.86 2.81
C ASN A 163 11.06 0.56 2.69
N LEU A 164 9.74 0.68 2.61
CA LEU A 164 8.83 -0.40 2.25
C LEU A 164 8.03 -0.02 0.99
N GLY A 165 7.87 -0.96 0.06
CA GLY A 165 7.03 -0.75 -1.11
C GLY A 165 5.55 -0.79 -0.74
N ILE A 166 4.95 -1.95 -0.65
CA ILE A 166 3.56 -2.15 -0.26
C ILE A 166 3.51 -2.90 1.05
N ALA A 167 2.83 -2.36 2.05
CA ALA A 167 2.59 -3.01 3.33
C ALA A 167 1.09 -3.19 3.57
N SER A 168 0.69 -4.44 3.85
CA SER A 168 -0.67 -4.81 4.21
C SER A 168 -0.66 -5.37 5.63
N HIS A 169 -1.44 -4.77 6.52
CA HIS A 169 -1.54 -5.16 7.92
C HIS A 169 -2.99 -5.38 8.32
N SER A 170 -3.29 -6.53 8.93
CA SER A 170 -4.65 -6.89 9.41
C SER A 170 -5.74 -6.64 8.35
N SER A 171 -5.43 -6.94 7.10
CA SER A 171 -6.26 -6.65 5.93
C SER A 171 -6.67 -7.94 5.21
N LYS A 172 -7.64 -7.83 4.30
CA LYS A 172 -8.17 -9.00 3.61
C LYS A 172 -8.44 -8.72 2.13
N GLY A 173 -8.17 -9.70 1.27
CA GLY A 173 -8.55 -9.65 -0.14
C GLY A 173 -7.80 -8.59 -0.96
N ALA A 174 -6.64 -8.13 -0.51
CA ALA A 174 -5.82 -7.20 -1.27
C ALA A 174 -5.41 -7.81 -2.63
N SER A 175 -5.43 -7.03 -3.69
CA SER A 175 -5.00 -7.41 -5.04
C SER A 175 -3.82 -6.55 -5.47
N ILE A 176 -2.62 -7.12 -5.50
CA ILE A 176 -1.37 -6.43 -5.85
C ILE A 176 -0.89 -7.02 -7.16
N MET A 177 -1.11 -6.32 -8.28
CA MET A 177 -0.89 -6.90 -9.59
C MET A 177 -0.18 -5.96 -10.57
N SER A 178 0.70 -6.52 -11.39
CA SER A 178 1.33 -5.81 -12.53
C SER A 178 2.10 -4.54 -12.11
N ASN A 179 2.68 -4.53 -10.90
CA ASN A 179 3.49 -3.41 -10.45
C ASN A 179 4.98 -3.64 -10.73
N LEU A 180 5.70 -2.55 -10.98
CA LEU A 180 7.15 -2.51 -10.97
C LEU A 180 7.62 -2.01 -9.60
N ILE A 181 8.17 -2.90 -8.79
CA ILE A 181 8.54 -2.64 -7.39
C ILE A 181 10.05 -2.83 -7.26
N ASN A 182 10.80 -1.74 -7.19
CA ASN A 182 12.25 -1.86 -7.17
C ASN A 182 12.94 -0.95 -6.15
N SER A 183 14.11 -1.38 -5.69
CA SER A 183 14.96 -0.59 -4.79
C SER A 183 14.23 -0.12 -3.52
N ASN A 184 13.31 -0.93 -2.98
CA ASN A 184 12.71 -0.68 -1.68
C ASN A 184 13.51 -1.41 -0.61
N VAL A 185 14.08 -0.68 0.34
CA VAL A 185 15.20 -1.13 1.20
C VAL A 185 14.87 -2.39 1.99
N LEU A 186 13.75 -2.42 2.70
CA LEU A 186 13.39 -3.56 3.57
C LEU A 186 12.59 -4.63 2.83
N ALA A 187 11.57 -4.23 2.08
CA ALA A 187 10.78 -5.19 1.32
C ALA A 187 10.02 -4.53 0.17
N GLY A 188 9.84 -5.29 -0.92
CA GLY A 188 8.95 -4.90 -2.01
C GLY A 188 7.50 -4.96 -1.58
N VAL A 189 7.04 -6.12 -1.11
CA VAL A 189 5.69 -6.34 -0.57
C VAL A 189 5.78 -7.05 0.78
N THR A 190 5.00 -6.58 1.73
CA THR A 190 4.93 -7.16 3.08
C THR A 190 3.48 -7.42 3.46
N LEU A 191 3.19 -8.65 3.89
CA LEU A 191 1.91 -9.05 4.46
C LEU A 191 2.10 -9.38 5.95
N VAL A 192 1.32 -8.75 6.81
CA VAL A 192 1.28 -9.00 8.25
C VAL A 192 -0.16 -9.21 8.67
N ASN A 193 -0.49 -10.37 9.23
CA ASN A 193 -1.85 -10.75 9.59
C ASN A 193 -2.85 -10.46 8.44
N THR A 194 -2.44 -10.79 7.21
CA THR A 194 -3.19 -10.49 5.98
C THR A 194 -3.70 -11.79 5.35
N HIS A 195 -4.96 -11.79 4.93
CA HIS A 195 -5.61 -12.98 4.44
C HIS A 195 -6.23 -12.78 3.06
N LYS A 196 -6.24 -13.85 2.25
CA LYS A 196 -6.89 -13.89 0.93
C LYS A 196 -6.39 -12.82 -0.05
N ALA A 197 -5.15 -12.37 0.13
CA ALA A 197 -4.52 -11.46 -0.82
C ALA A 197 -4.09 -12.23 -2.09
N ILE A 198 -4.12 -11.54 -3.22
CA ILE A 198 -3.58 -12.00 -4.50
C ILE A 198 -2.39 -11.09 -4.84
N ILE A 199 -1.20 -11.69 -4.96
CA ILE A 199 0.01 -11.00 -5.41
C ILE A 199 0.42 -11.66 -6.72
N ALA A 200 0.22 -10.98 -7.84
CA ALA A 200 0.40 -11.60 -9.15
C ALA A 200 1.06 -10.70 -10.19
N ALA A 201 1.87 -11.30 -11.05
CA ALA A 201 2.46 -10.63 -12.21
C ALA A 201 3.25 -9.34 -11.87
N ASN A 202 3.84 -9.25 -10.67
CA ASN A 202 4.69 -8.13 -10.30
C ASN A 202 6.16 -8.41 -10.64
N ASN A 203 6.92 -7.35 -10.95
CA ASN A 203 8.37 -7.40 -11.00
C ASN A 203 8.93 -6.75 -9.72
N ILE A 204 9.65 -7.52 -8.89
CA ILE A 204 10.07 -7.11 -7.55
C ILE A 204 11.57 -7.35 -7.38
N GLU A 205 12.34 -6.29 -7.16
CA GLU A 205 13.79 -6.42 -7.05
C GLU A 205 14.44 -5.39 -6.10
N GLY A 206 15.65 -5.71 -5.65
CA GLY A 206 16.55 -4.75 -5.01
C GLY A 206 16.23 -4.42 -3.56
N GLY A 207 15.59 -5.34 -2.82
CA GLY A 207 15.31 -5.20 -1.38
C GLY A 207 15.97 -6.27 -0.53
N GLN A 208 15.84 -6.17 0.81
CA GLN A 208 16.18 -7.28 1.70
C GLN A 208 15.23 -8.46 1.49
N ASN A 209 13.93 -8.21 1.40
CA ASN A 209 12.94 -9.19 0.96
C ASN A 209 12.21 -8.67 -0.27
N GLY A 210 12.06 -9.52 -1.28
CA GLY A 210 11.14 -9.22 -2.38
C GLY A 210 9.71 -9.27 -1.87
N LEU A 211 9.28 -10.44 -1.42
CA LEU A 211 7.99 -10.69 -0.75
C LEU A 211 8.25 -11.18 0.68
N PHE A 212 7.56 -10.61 1.64
CA PHE A 212 7.56 -11.07 3.03
C PHE A 212 6.13 -11.33 3.50
N LEU A 213 5.89 -12.53 4.04
CA LEU A 213 4.64 -12.91 4.70
C LEU A 213 4.97 -13.32 6.14
N ASP A 214 4.26 -12.77 7.11
CA ASP A 214 4.41 -13.20 8.50
C ASP A 214 3.72 -14.55 8.76
N ALA A 215 3.89 -15.08 9.97
CA ALA A 215 3.33 -16.38 10.34
C ALA A 215 1.80 -16.38 10.48
N GLN A 216 1.19 -15.22 10.63
CA GLN A 216 -0.26 -15.05 10.77
C GLN A 216 -0.96 -14.86 9.42
N SER A 217 -0.23 -14.53 8.38
CA SER A 217 -0.80 -14.36 7.03
C SER A 217 -1.13 -15.71 6.39
N SER A 218 -2.37 -15.89 5.96
CA SER A 218 -2.88 -17.15 5.42
C SER A 218 -3.84 -16.98 4.24
N ASP A 219 -4.06 -18.04 3.52
CA ASP A 219 -4.98 -18.10 2.36
C ASP A 219 -4.61 -17.11 1.24
N ASN A 220 -3.36 -16.65 1.20
CA ASN A 220 -2.89 -15.74 0.17
C ASN A 220 -2.42 -16.54 -1.06
N THR A 221 -2.62 -15.96 -2.24
CA THR A 221 -2.19 -16.52 -3.52
C THR A 221 -1.07 -15.66 -4.10
N ILE A 222 0.11 -16.24 -4.24
CA ILE A 222 1.31 -15.59 -4.77
C ILE A 222 1.71 -16.32 -6.05
N ASN A 223 1.45 -15.72 -7.21
CA ASN A 223 1.66 -16.40 -8.47
C ASN A 223 2.21 -15.51 -9.59
N MET A 224 2.94 -16.11 -10.52
CA MET A 224 3.46 -15.45 -11.73
C MET A 224 4.26 -14.16 -11.46
N ASN A 225 4.87 -14.02 -10.28
CA ASN A 225 5.72 -12.87 -10.00
C ASN A 225 7.16 -13.14 -10.45
N ASN A 226 7.83 -12.11 -10.93
CA ASN A 226 9.27 -12.10 -11.12
C ASN A 226 9.91 -11.41 -9.91
N VAL A 227 10.46 -12.21 -9.00
CA VAL A 227 11.03 -11.71 -7.73
C VAL A 227 12.50 -12.06 -7.70
N MET A 228 13.35 -11.13 -8.09
CA MET A 228 14.76 -11.40 -8.33
C MET A 228 15.66 -10.34 -7.69
N HIS A 229 16.91 -10.71 -7.44
CA HIS A 229 17.93 -9.78 -6.93
C HIS A 229 17.58 -9.14 -5.57
N ASN A 230 16.85 -9.86 -4.72
CA ASN A 230 16.66 -9.52 -3.32
C ASN A 230 17.56 -10.41 -2.45
N VAL A 231 17.81 -10.04 -1.21
CA VAL A 231 18.56 -10.92 -0.30
C VAL A 231 17.78 -12.22 -0.06
N ILE A 232 16.47 -12.11 0.11
CA ILE A 232 15.53 -13.24 0.08
C ILE A 232 14.39 -12.82 -0.86
N ASP A 233 14.21 -13.56 -1.96
CA ASP A 233 13.19 -13.19 -2.94
C ASP A 233 11.78 -13.44 -2.39
N VAL A 234 11.53 -14.61 -1.81
CA VAL A 234 10.25 -14.94 -1.18
C VAL A 234 10.49 -15.46 0.24
N ASN A 235 10.01 -14.74 1.23
CA ASN A 235 10.14 -15.09 2.64
C ASN A 235 8.76 -15.29 3.27
N ASN A 236 8.38 -16.54 3.52
CA ASN A 236 7.16 -16.91 4.21
C ASN A 236 7.50 -17.38 5.62
N ALA A 237 7.31 -16.50 6.60
CA ALA A 237 7.80 -16.68 7.96
C ALA A 237 7.02 -17.76 8.77
N ASN A 238 5.95 -18.35 8.23
CA ASN A 238 5.31 -19.50 8.86
C ASN A 238 6.17 -20.77 8.80
N GLY A 239 7.19 -20.78 7.95
CA GLY A 239 8.16 -21.86 7.82
C GLY A 239 7.62 -23.17 7.26
N LEU A 240 6.35 -23.22 6.84
CA LEU A 240 5.72 -24.43 6.31
C LEU A 240 6.16 -24.70 4.88
N ALA A 241 6.42 -25.95 4.56
CA ALA A 241 6.74 -26.40 3.21
C ALA A 241 5.55 -26.10 2.25
N PRO A 242 5.79 -25.93 0.94
CA PRO A 242 4.75 -25.54 -0.03
C PRO A 242 3.50 -26.43 -0.01
N ASN A 243 3.67 -27.74 0.16
CA ASN A 243 2.57 -28.72 0.14
C ASN A 243 1.66 -28.74 1.36
N ILE A 244 2.05 -28.07 2.45
CA ILE A 244 1.28 -27.96 3.70
C ILE A 244 1.05 -26.50 4.09
N ASN A 245 1.42 -25.57 3.21
CA ASN A 245 1.31 -24.14 3.46
C ASN A 245 -0.13 -23.68 3.24
N THR A 246 -0.61 -22.79 4.09
CA THR A 246 -1.92 -22.16 3.91
C THR A 246 -1.90 -21.07 2.82
N ASN A 247 -0.70 -20.56 2.50
CA ASN A 247 -0.50 -19.69 1.36
C ASN A 247 -0.12 -20.50 0.12
N SER A 248 -0.65 -20.16 -1.03
CA SER A 248 -0.37 -20.80 -2.31
C SER A 248 0.73 -20.06 -3.06
N PHE A 249 1.74 -20.78 -3.50
CA PHE A 249 2.84 -20.24 -4.31
C PHE A 249 2.89 -21.01 -5.63
N ALA A 250 2.71 -20.33 -6.75
CA ALA A 250 2.75 -20.93 -8.07
C ALA A 250 3.44 -20.02 -9.09
N ASP A 251 4.24 -20.62 -9.95
CA ASP A 251 4.83 -19.93 -11.12
C ASP A 251 5.62 -18.64 -10.79
N ASN A 252 6.16 -18.53 -9.57
CA ASN A 252 7.01 -17.40 -9.22
C ASN A 252 8.45 -17.64 -9.68
N ASN A 253 8.98 -16.78 -10.52
CA ASN A 253 10.37 -16.78 -10.92
C ASN A 253 11.19 -16.11 -9.82
N CYS A 254 11.90 -16.90 -9.02
CA CYS A 254 12.75 -16.42 -7.93
C CYS A 254 13.88 -17.43 -7.67
N LEU A 255 14.93 -17.02 -6.99
CA LEU A 255 16.10 -17.88 -6.70
C LEU A 255 16.19 -18.27 -5.23
N VAL A 256 15.89 -17.34 -4.34
CA VAL A 256 16.07 -17.53 -2.88
C VAL A 256 14.73 -17.47 -2.19
N SER A 257 14.29 -18.59 -1.61
CA SER A 257 13.07 -18.60 -0.81
C SER A 257 13.28 -19.21 0.58
N ASN A 258 12.48 -18.77 1.53
CA ASN A 258 12.38 -19.29 2.89
C ASN A 258 10.91 -19.53 3.25
N PRO A 259 10.48 -20.80 3.47
CA PRO A 259 11.23 -22.03 3.25
C PRO A 259 11.62 -22.22 1.77
N SER A 260 12.52 -23.15 1.51
CA SER A 260 12.90 -23.50 0.14
C SER A 260 11.70 -24.11 -0.61
N GLY A 261 11.68 -23.93 -1.96
CA GLY A 261 10.66 -24.53 -2.83
C GLY A 261 9.44 -23.65 -3.09
N LEU A 262 9.45 -22.36 -2.70
CA LEU A 262 8.39 -21.41 -3.05
C LEU A 262 8.60 -20.78 -4.45
N CYS A 263 9.72 -21.05 -5.07
CA CYS A 263 10.10 -20.58 -6.40
C CYS A 263 9.99 -21.70 -7.43
N ILE A 264 9.69 -21.38 -8.69
CA ILE A 264 9.95 -22.30 -9.79
C ILE A 264 11.47 -22.34 -9.96
N GLY A 265 12.11 -23.42 -9.50
CA GLY A 265 13.53 -23.61 -9.74
C GLY A 265 13.81 -23.68 -11.23
N ARG A 266 14.72 -22.85 -11.72
CA ARG A 266 15.45 -23.09 -12.97
C ARG A 266 16.75 -23.81 -12.67
#